data_f9351afe3d9d1168f78dcbb73992a951
#
_entry.id   f9351afe3d9d1168f78dcbb73992a951
#
_cell.length_a   1.000
_cell.length_b   1.000
_cell.length_c   1.000
_cell.angle_alpha   90.00
_cell.angle_beta   90.00
_cell.angle_gamma   90.00
#
_symmetry.space_group_name_H-M   'P 1'
#
loop_
_entity.id
_entity.type
_entity.pdbx_description
1 polymer ?
#
loop_
_entity_poly.entity_id
_entity_poly.type
_entity_poly.pdbx_seq_one_letter_code
_entity_poly.pdbx_strand_id
1 'polypeptide(L)'
;MARIVTFGELMLRLQPYNYERFVQCDHVEFTFGGGEANVAVSLANYGMDAAFVTKLPAHAIGQAAVNSLRRYGVDTSLIVRGGDRVGIYFNEKGASQRGSVCIYDRAHSAIQEAKPSDFDWDKIFEGADWFHFTGITPALGPNVVEICREACKAAKAHGCKISCDLNYRGKLWTRAQAREAMTDLCQYVDVCISNEEDAKDVFGIEAEATDIYGGSLNHEGYKSVAKQLADKFGFEMVAITLRESHSAFDNGWSAMLYNVSKNEYCFSKKYNLHIIDRVGGGDSFGGGLIYSLLSGKDTQAAVEFAVAASALKHSIEGDYNMVTVPEVEKLAGGDGSGRIQR
;
A
#
# COMPACT_ATOMS: atom_id res chain seq x y z
N MET A 1 19.44 7.26 10.11
CA MET A 1 18.44 6.28 9.59
C MET A 1 17.30 7.13 9.08
N ALA A 2 16.83 6.86 7.88
CA ALA A 2 15.74 7.68 7.31
C ALA A 2 14.45 7.49 8.13
N ARG A 3 13.75 8.60 8.39
CA ARG A 3 12.45 8.63 9.08
C ARG A 3 11.33 8.72 8.08
N ILE A 4 10.42 7.76 8.13
CA ILE A 4 9.28 7.66 7.22
C ILE A 4 7.98 7.83 8.02
N VAL A 5 7.12 8.72 7.56
CA VAL A 5 5.77 8.91 8.11
C VAL A 5 4.75 8.34 7.12
N THR A 6 3.85 7.50 7.62
CA THR A 6 2.70 7.02 6.85
C THR A 6 1.40 7.44 7.51
N PHE A 7 0.37 7.81 6.72
CA PHE A 7 -0.91 8.30 7.22
C PHE A 7 -2.08 7.57 6.58
N GLY A 8 -2.92 6.94 7.39
CA GLY A 8 -4.09 6.24 6.87
C GLY A 8 -4.97 5.60 7.95
N GLU A 9 -5.87 4.71 7.55
CA GLU A 9 -6.75 3.98 8.45
C GLU A 9 -6.14 2.64 8.87
N LEU A 10 -6.20 2.34 10.16
CA LEU A 10 -5.95 1.02 10.71
C LEU A 10 -7.27 0.39 11.12
N MET A 11 -7.63 -0.72 10.51
CA MET A 11 -8.87 -1.44 10.75
C MET A 11 -8.65 -2.72 11.53
N LEU A 12 -9.68 -3.13 12.27
CA LEU A 12 -9.81 -4.47 12.80
C LEU A 12 -10.18 -5.42 11.65
N ARG A 13 -9.37 -6.46 11.44
CA ARG A 13 -9.66 -7.58 10.54
C ARG A 13 -10.28 -8.73 11.32
N LEU A 14 -11.46 -9.14 10.91
CA LEU A 14 -12.12 -10.35 11.37
C LEU A 14 -12.17 -11.38 10.24
N GLN A 15 -11.65 -12.57 10.47
CA GLN A 15 -11.50 -13.60 9.44
C GLN A 15 -11.81 -14.99 10.00
N PRO A 16 -12.65 -15.78 9.31
CA PRO A 16 -12.80 -17.20 9.64
C PRO A 16 -11.47 -17.95 9.52
N TYR A 17 -11.28 -18.97 10.32
CA TYR A 17 -10.08 -19.81 10.22
C TYR A 17 -10.01 -20.55 8.88
N ASN A 18 -8.82 -20.75 8.39
CA ASN A 18 -8.57 -21.48 7.14
C ASN A 18 -9.38 -20.92 5.95
N TYR A 19 -10.26 -21.73 5.38
CA TYR A 19 -11.12 -21.41 4.23
C TYR A 19 -12.60 -21.52 4.58
N GLU A 20 -12.94 -21.46 5.88
CA GLU A 20 -14.33 -21.41 6.32
C GLU A 20 -15.03 -20.15 5.79
N ARG A 21 -16.33 -20.25 5.62
CA ARG A 21 -17.17 -19.13 5.27
C ARG A 21 -17.79 -18.50 6.52
N PHE A 22 -18.08 -17.21 6.46
CA PHE A 22 -18.77 -16.53 7.57
C PHE A 22 -20.11 -17.16 7.94
N VAL A 23 -20.81 -17.76 6.95
CA VAL A 23 -22.11 -18.44 7.19
C VAL A 23 -21.99 -19.79 7.92
N GLN A 24 -20.79 -20.26 8.18
CA GLN A 24 -20.53 -21.54 8.86
C GLN A 24 -19.62 -21.45 10.08
N CYS A 25 -18.85 -20.35 10.22
CA CYS A 25 -17.87 -20.22 11.30
C CYS A 25 -18.52 -19.80 12.62
N ASP A 26 -18.02 -20.34 13.73
CA ASP A 26 -18.44 -19.96 15.09
C ASP A 26 -17.43 -19.05 15.79
N HIS A 27 -16.25 -18.83 15.17
CA HIS A 27 -15.17 -18.00 15.70
C HIS A 27 -14.34 -17.40 14.57
N VAL A 28 -13.64 -16.31 14.85
CA VAL A 28 -12.83 -15.58 13.89
C VAL A 28 -11.48 -15.18 14.47
N GLU A 29 -10.50 -15.03 13.62
CA GLU A 29 -9.24 -14.37 13.96
C GLU A 29 -9.49 -12.86 14.16
N PHE A 30 -8.79 -12.30 15.15
CA PHE A 30 -8.85 -10.90 15.52
C PHE A 30 -7.48 -10.27 15.26
N THR A 31 -7.31 -9.62 14.14
CA THR A 31 -6.06 -9.00 13.71
C THR A 31 -6.28 -7.57 13.24
N PHE A 32 -5.23 -6.85 12.87
CA PHE A 32 -5.34 -5.48 12.38
C PHE A 32 -4.57 -5.34 11.07
N GLY A 33 -5.03 -4.42 10.22
CA GLY A 33 -4.39 -4.08 8.96
C GLY A 33 -4.93 -2.78 8.37
N GLY A 34 -4.16 -2.23 7.46
CA GLY A 34 -4.49 -1.01 6.72
C GLY A 34 -3.33 -0.66 5.81
N GLY A 35 -3.60 -0.13 4.61
CA GLY A 35 -2.58 0.04 3.58
C GLY A 35 -1.31 0.69 4.08
N GLU A 36 -1.42 1.88 4.65
CA GLU A 36 -0.28 2.68 5.12
C GLU A 36 0.35 2.11 6.40
N ALA A 37 -0.46 1.44 7.24
CA ALA A 37 0.04 0.71 8.40
C ALA A 37 0.86 -0.52 7.98
N ASN A 38 0.42 -1.23 6.94
CA ASN A 38 1.14 -2.37 6.36
C ASN A 38 2.50 -1.92 5.78
N VAL A 39 2.54 -0.75 5.13
CA VAL A 39 3.78 -0.12 4.65
C VAL A 39 4.70 0.22 5.82
N ALA A 40 4.17 0.84 6.89
CA ALA A 40 4.97 1.18 8.08
C ALA A 40 5.60 -0.06 8.72
N VAL A 41 4.85 -1.16 8.86
CA VAL A 41 5.36 -2.43 9.41
C VAL A 41 6.44 -3.02 8.49
N SER A 42 6.27 -2.99 7.17
CA SER A 42 7.30 -3.44 6.23
C SER A 42 8.60 -2.66 6.42
N LEU A 43 8.52 -1.33 6.48
CA LEU A 43 9.67 -0.44 6.65
C LEU A 43 10.37 -0.65 8.01
N ALA A 44 9.60 -0.81 9.09
CA ALA A 44 10.15 -1.12 10.41
C ALA A 44 10.90 -2.47 10.41
N ASN A 45 10.35 -3.52 9.76
CA ASN A 45 11.01 -4.81 9.60
C ASN A 45 12.28 -4.74 8.74
N TYR A 46 12.38 -3.75 7.84
CA TYR A 46 13.59 -3.47 7.08
C TYR A 46 14.60 -2.59 7.86
N GLY A 47 14.30 -2.26 9.11
CA GLY A 47 15.19 -1.50 9.98
C GLY A 47 15.12 0.02 9.78
N MET A 48 14.06 0.55 9.15
CA MET A 48 13.83 1.99 9.02
C MET A 48 13.11 2.56 10.25
N ASP A 49 13.25 3.87 10.50
CA ASP A 49 12.45 4.59 11.49
C ASP A 49 11.08 4.94 10.90
N ALA A 50 10.11 4.04 11.09
CA ALA A 50 8.78 4.17 10.53
C ALA A 50 7.76 4.61 11.59
N ALA A 51 7.06 5.73 11.33
CA ALA A 51 5.97 6.25 12.16
C ALA A 51 4.64 6.11 11.41
N PHE A 52 3.59 5.72 12.13
CA PHE A 52 2.24 5.65 11.59
C PHE A 52 1.34 6.69 12.25
N VAL A 53 0.66 7.48 11.43
CA VAL A 53 -0.26 8.54 11.86
C VAL A 53 -1.69 8.13 11.51
N THR A 54 -2.58 8.26 12.47
CA THR A 54 -4.02 7.99 12.34
C THR A 54 -4.76 8.56 13.54
N LYS A 55 -6.09 8.38 13.57
CA LYS A 55 -6.91 8.62 14.78
C LYS A 55 -7.59 7.33 15.19
N LEU A 56 -7.44 6.94 16.46
CA LEU A 56 -7.99 5.71 17.04
C LEU A 56 -8.69 6.02 18.37
N PRO A 57 -9.79 5.31 18.71
CA PRO A 57 -10.48 5.51 19.99
C PRO A 57 -9.60 5.15 21.18
N ALA A 58 -9.91 5.74 22.33
CA ALA A 58 -9.12 5.55 23.56
C ALA A 58 -9.41 4.23 24.28
N HIS A 59 -10.49 3.53 23.94
CA HIS A 59 -10.87 2.26 24.57
C HIS A 59 -9.96 1.09 24.18
N ALA A 60 -10.21 -0.09 24.79
CA ALA A 60 -9.34 -1.27 24.66
C ALA A 60 -9.11 -1.76 23.21
N ILE A 61 -10.11 -1.68 22.33
CA ILE A 61 -9.94 -2.10 20.93
C ILE A 61 -8.99 -1.14 20.19
N GLY A 62 -9.12 0.18 20.41
CA GLY A 62 -8.17 1.14 19.86
C GLY A 62 -6.75 0.95 20.44
N GLN A 63 -6.63 0.55 21.71
CA GLN A 63 -5.33 0.21 22.30
C GLN A 63 -4.76 -1.08 21.71
N ALA A 64 -5.57 -2.09 21.43
CA ALA A 64 -5.15 -3.31 20.74
C ALA A 64 -4.62 -3.00 19.32
N ALA A 65 -5.27 -2.07 18.60
CA ALA A 65 -4.80 -1.58 17.31
C ALA A 65 -3.41 -0.93 17.42
N VAL A 66 -3.19 -0.04 18.40
CA VAL A 66 -1.85 0.56 18.65
C VAL A 66 -0.82 -0.53 18.96
N ASN A 67 -1.16 -1.49 19.82
CA ASN A 67 -0.24 -2.56 20.20
C ASN A 67 0.13 -3.47 19.03
N SER A 68 -0.76 -3.64 18.04
CA SER A 68 -0.49 -4.44 16.84
C SER A 68 0.66 -3.85 16.01
N LEU A 69 0.83 -2.54 16.02
CA LEU A 69 1.92 -1.84 15.33
C LEU A 69 3.19 -1.78 16.19
N ARG A 70 3.04 -1.45 17.49
CA ARG A 70 4.17 -1.40 18.43
C ARG A 70 4.94 -2.71 18.52
N ARG A 71 4.23 -3.84 18.40
CA ARG A 71 4.82 -5.18 18.34
C ARG A 71 5.93 -5.31 17.29
N TYR A 72 5.80 -4.59 16.18
CA TYR A 72 6.71 -4.65 15.04
C TYR A 72 7.63 -3.42 14.92
N GLY A 73 7.72 -2.63 16.01
CA GLY A 73 8.67 -1.52 16.08
C GLY A 73 8.24 -0.24 15.36
N VAL A 74 6.97 -0.14 14.94
CA VAL A 74 6.43 1.11 14.37
C VAL A 74 6.25 2.14 15.48
N ASP A 75 6.73 3.38 15.24
CA ASP A 75 6.45 4.51 16.12
C ASP A 75 4.97 4.87 16.08
N THR A 76 4.30 4.72 17.20
CA THR A 76 2.87 4.99 17.39
C THR A 76 2.62 6.23 18.24
N SER A 77 3.66 7.01 18.57
CA SER A 77 3.55 8.19 19.44
C SER A 77 2.73 9.33 18.78
N LEU A 78 2.63 9.31 17.45
CA LEU A 78 1.91 10.30 16.66
C LEU A 78 0.44 9.92 16.39
N ILE A 79 -0.04 8.80 16.95
CA ILE A 79 -1.44 8.38 16.83
C ILE A 79 -2.32 9.24 17.73
N VAL A 80 -3.28 9.96 17.12
CA VAL A 80 -4.28 10.74 17.83
C VAL A 80 -5.30 9.82 18.49
N ARG A 81 -5.65 10.09 19.75
CA ARG A 81 -6.63 9.28 20.49
C ARG A 81 -7.95 10.04 20.63
N GLY A 82 -9.03 9.42 20.17
CA GLY A 82 -10.39 9.98 20.20
C GLY A 82 -11.31 9.30 19.20
N GLY A 83 -12.58 9.70 19.17
CA GLY A 83 -13.62 9.02 18.41
C GLY A 83 -14.10 7.74 19.09
N ASP A 84 -15.12 7.11 18.51
CA ASP A 84 -15.89 6.06 19.20
C ASP A 84 -15.58 4.66 18.69
N ARG A 85 -15.08 4.50 17.44
CA ARG A 85 -14.86 3.17 16.87
C ARG A 85 -13.65 3.05 15.97
N VAL A 86 -13.12 1.83 15.91
CA VAL A 86 -12.18 1.37 14.88
C VAL A 86 -13.01 0.85 13.71
N GLY A 87 -12.64 1.17 12.47
CA GLY A 87 -13.21 0.54 11.28
C GLY A 87 -12.95 -0.96 11.28
N ILE A 88 -13.90 -1.74 10.74
CA ILE A 88 -13.80 -3.20 10.67
C ILE A 88 -13.86 -3.64 9.21
N TYR A 89 -13.10 -4.65 8.86
CA TYR A 89 -13.35 -5.42 7.67
C TYR A 89 -13.38 -6.92 7.97
N PHE A 90 -14.33 -7.56 7.31
CA PHE A 90 -14.53 -9.01 7.38
C PHE A 90 -13.92 -9.61 6.13
N ASN A 91 -12.93 -10.47 6.28
CA ASN A 91 -12.20 -11.08 5.17
C ASN A 91 -12.46 -12.59 5.11
N GLU A 92 -13.15 -13.05 4.07
CA GLU A 92 -13.32 -14.46 3.78
C GLU A 92 -12.32 -14.87 2.69
N LYS A 93 -11.39 -15.75 3.01
CA LYS A 93 -10.39 -16.19 2.03
C LYS A 93 -11.02 -16.98 0.89
N GLY A 94 -10.56 -16.70 -0.31
CA GLY A 94 -10.90 -17.50 -1.49
C GLY A 94 -10.19 -18.84 -1.50
N ALA A 95 -10.74 -19.75 -2.30
CA ALA A 95 -10.12 -21.07 -2.50
C ALA A 95 -10.46 -21.55 -3.93
N SER A 96 -9.45 -22.01 -4.67
CA SER A 96 -9.61 -22.49 -6.05
C SER A 96 -10.32 -21.44 -6.95
N GLN A 97 -11.50 -21.70 -7.44
CA GLN A 97 -12.31 -20.79 -8.27
C GLN A 97 -13.16 -19.82 -7.43
N ARG A 98 -13.28 -20.05 -6.12
CA ARG A 98 -14.03 -19.15 -5.24
C ARG A 98 -13.16 -17.96 -4.85
N GLY A 99 -13.52 -16.76 -5.31
CA GLY A 99 -12.83 -15.52 -4.96
C GLY A 99 -12.92 -15.19 -3.46
N SER A 100 -11.96 -14.42 -2.96
CA SER A 100 -12.03 -13.84 -1.60
C SER A 100 -13.16 -12.81 -1.54
N VAL A 101 -13.79 -12.69 -0.36
CA VAL A 101 -14.84 -11.71 -0.11
C VAL A 101 -14.38 -10.78 1.01
N CYS A 102 -14.48 -9.46 0.77
CA CYS A 102 -14.19 -8.45 1.77
C CYS A 102 -15.43 -7.57 2.00
N ILE A 103 -15.92 -7.56 3.23
CA ILE A 103 -17.06 -6.75 3.67
C ILE A 103 -16.52 -5.69 4.63
N TYR A 104 -16.84 -4.42 4.37
CA TYR A 104 -16.39 -3.31 5.18
C TYR A 104 -17.51 -2.79 6.07
N ASP A 105 -17.20 -2.62 7.36
CA ASP A 105 -17.97 -1.88 8.34
C ASP A 105 -17.08 -0.79 8.93
N ARG A 106 -16.86 0.30 8.16
CA ARG A 106 -15.91 1.36 8.49
C ARG A 106 -16.52 2.75 8.59
N ALA A 107 -17.82 2.90 8.35
CA ALA A 107 -18.50 4.18 8.52
C ALA A 107 -18.36 4.69 9.96
N HIS A 108 -18.16 5.99 10.11
CA HIS A 108 -17.98 6.64 11.41
C HIS A 108 -16.79 6.12 12.23
N SER A 109 -15.76 5.57 11.57
CA SER A 109 -14.51 5.25 12.25
C SER A 109 -13.83 6.55 12.74
N ALA A 110 -13.00 6.44 13.78
CA ALA A 110 -12.35 7.60 14.38
C ALA A 110 -11.56 8.44 13.36
N ILE A 111 -10.88 7.80 12.40
CA ILE A 111 -10.16 8.51 11.35
C ILE A 111 -11.11 9.12 10.32
N GLN A 112 -12.23 8.49 9.99
CA GLN A 112 -13.22 9.05 9.07
C GLN A 112 -13.85 10.34 9.63
N GLU A 113 -14.01 10.43 10.96
CA GLU A 113 -14.55 11.60 11.65
C GLU A 113 -13.45 12.56 12.16
N ALA A 114 -12.19 12.34 11.77
CA ALA A 114 -11.10 13.22 12.13
C ALA A 114 -11.26 14.61 11.50
N LYS A 115 -10.67 15.60 12.15
CA LYS A 115 -10.63 16.98 11.68
C LYS A 115 -9.19 17.39 11.39
N PRO A 116 -8.94 18.33 10.47
CA PRO A 116 -7.61 18.87 10.25
C PRO A 116 -6.89 19.29 11.53
N SER A 117 -7.63 19.92 12.46
CA SER A 117 -7.10 20.35 13.76
C SER A 117 -6.68 19.22 14.72
N ASP A 118 -6.95 17.97 14.40
CA ASP A 118 -6.50 16.84 15.21
C ASP A 118 -5.00 16.53 15.02
N PHE A 119 -4.39 17.04 13.94
CA PHE A 119 -3.02 16.71 13.55
C PHE A 119 -2.10 17.95 13.54
N ASP A 120 -1.01 17.87 14.26
CA ASP A 120 0.07 18.86 14.24
C ASP A 120 1.12 18.40 13.21
N TRP A 121 0.90 18.76 11.94
CA TRP A 121 1.73 18.29 10.85
C TRP A 121 3.18 18.79 10.91
N ASP A 122 3.43 19.98 11.47
CA ASP A 122 4.79 20.48 11.66
C ASP A 122 5.57 19.59 12.63
N LYS A 123 4.94 19.20 13.73
CA LYS A 123 5.52 18.27 14.69
C LYS A 123 5.67 16.85 14.11
N ILE A 124 4.68 16.40 13.32
CA ILE A 124 4.67 15.07 12.70
C ILE A 124 5.82 14.91 11.72
N PHE A 125 6.12 15.95 10.92
CA PHE A 125 7.18 15.91 9.91
C PHE A 125 8.53 16.43 10.39
N GLU A 126 8.67 16.79 11.67
CA GLU A 126 9.98 17.17 12.23
C GLU A 126 11.00 16.02 12.05
N GLY A 127 12.04 16.28 11.25
CA GLY A 127 13.07 15.29 10.93
C GLY A 127 12.64 14.13 10.03
N ALA A 128 11.47 14.21 9.39
CA ALA A 128 11.03 13.20 8.44
C ALA A 128 11.69 13.39 7.07
N ASP A 129 12.02 12.27 6.41
CA ASP A 129 12.61 12.23 5.07
C ASP A 129 11.56 11.85 4.01
N TRP A 130 10.52 11.10 4.43
CA TRP A 130 9.55 10.53 3.52
C TRP A 130 8.14 10.53 4.10
N PHE A 131 7.16 10.84 3.26
CA PHE A 131 5.73 10.70 3.56
C PHE A 131 5.07 9.72 2.60
N HIS A 132 4.22 8.83 3.10
CA HIS A 132 3.45 7.91 2.29
C HIS A 132 1.98 7.89 2.67
N PHE A 133 1.10 7.92 1.67
CA PHE A 133 -0.33 7.71 1.81
C PHE A 133 -0.88 6.93 0.61
N THR A 134 -2.13 6.48 0.69
CA THR A 134 -2.82 5.84 -0.44
C THR A 134 -4.09 6.59 -0.80
N GLY A 135 -4.63 6.36 -1.99
CA GLY A 135 -5.93 6.90 -2.41
C GLY A 135 -7.12 6.35 -1.61
N ILE A 136 -6.91 5.34 -0.76
CA ILE A 136 -7.95 4.88 0.17
C ILE A 136 -8.23 5.93 1.24
N THR A 137 -7.19 6.60 1.75
CA THR A 137 -7.30 7.53 2.88
C THR A 137 -8.15 8.74 2.54
N PRO A 138 -7.94 9.52 1.46
CA PRO A 138 -8.83 10.61 1.09
C PRO A 138 -10.24 10.13 0.71
N ALA A 139 -10.40 8.88 0.27
CA ALA A 139 -11.72 8.30 -0.04
C ALA A 139 -12.63 8.11 1.20
N LEU A 140 -12.10 8.25 2.41
CA LEU A 140 -12.88 8.15 3.65
C LEU A 140 -13.86 9.32 3.85
N GLY A 141 -13.60 10.47 3.22
CA GLY A 141 -14.52 11.60 3.29
C GLY A 141 -13.87 12.95 2.98
N PRO A 142 -14.69 14.01 2.75
CA PRO A 142 -14.17 15.33 2.36
C PRO A 142 -13.20 15.95 3.38
N ASN A 143 -13.47 15.75 4.67
CA ASN A 143 -12.58 16.19 5.76
C ASN A 143 -11.22 15.47 5.69
N VAL A 144 -11.21 14.19 5.32
CA VAL A 144 -9.96 13.42 5.20
C VAL A 144 -9.18 13.82 3.94
N VAL A 145 -9.87 14.22 2.86
CA VAL A 145 -9.21 14.86 1.69
C VAL A 145 -8.45 16.12 2.13
N GLU A 146 -9.08 16.97 2.96
CA GLU A 146 -8.41 18.19 3.46
C GLU A 146 -7.22 17.85 4.37
N ILE A 147 -7.37 16.85 5.26
CA ILE A 147 -6.28 16.36 6.11
C ILE A 147 -5.10 15.89 5.24
N CYS A 148 -5.36 15.10 4.18
CA CYS A 148 -4.32 14.66 3.25
C CYS A 148 -3.63 15.83 2.54
N ARG A 149 -4.40 16.86 2.16
CA ARG A 149 -3.86 18.06 1.51
C ARG A 149 -2.93 18.85 2.44
N GLU A 150 -3.35 19.04 3.70
CA GLU A 150 -2.51 19.69 4.71
C GLU A 150 -1.24 18.89 4.98
N ALA A 151 -1.37 17.54 5.11
CA ALA A 151 -0.22 16.65 5.28
C ALA A 151 0.77 16.76 4.12
N CYS A 152 0.29 16.72 2.87
CA CYS A 152 1.15 16.87 1.69
C CYS A 152 1.88 18.22 1.67
N LYS A 153 1.18 19.32 1.96
CA LYS A 153 1.78 20.66 2.04
C LYS A 153 2.86 20.75 3.10
N ALA A 154 2.57 20.26 4.29
CA ALA A 154 3.53 20.26 5.40
C ALA A 154 4.73 19.35 5.10
N ALA A 155 4.53 18.15 4.56
CA ALA A 155 5.61 17.25 4.15
C ALA A 155 6.54 17.92 3.14
N LYS A 156 6.00 18.62 2.14
CA LYS A 156 6.82 19.41 1.18
C LYS A 156 7.56 20.55 1.85
N ALA A 157 6.93 21.27 2.79
CA ALA A 157 7.57 22.36 3.53
C ALA A 157 8.75 21.86 4.38
N HIS A 158 8.67 20.63 4.90
CA HIS A 158 9.74 19.96 5.63
C HIS A 158 10.76 19.23 4.73
N GLY A 159 10.60 19.30 3.39
CA GLY A 159 11.54 18.69 2.45
C GLY A 159 11.38 17.18 2.25
N CYS A 160 10.27 16.60 2.73
CA CYS A 160 10.01 15.18 2.55
C CYS A 160 9.75 14.84 1.07
N LYS A 161 10.22 13.66 0.65
CA LYS A 161 9.69 13.00 -0.54
C LYS A 161 8.33 12.42 -0.23
N ILE A 162 7.41 12.48 -1.21
CA ILE A 162 6.04 11.97 -1.04
C ILE A 162 5.79 10.84 -2.03
N SER A 163 5.33 9.69 -1.52
CA SER A 163 4.81 8.61 -2.35
C SER A 163 3.32 8.40 -2.13
N CYS A 164 2.61 8.04 -3.18
CA CYS A 164 1.20 7.70 -3.14
C CYS A 164 0.93 6.42 -3.94
N ASP A 165 0.23 5.46 -3.34
CA ASP A 165 -0.41 4.37 -4.07
C ASP A 165 -1.84 4.82 -4.43
N LEU A 166 -2.17 4.89 -5.73
CA LEU A 166 -3.46 5.37 -6.22
C LEU A 166 -4.64 4.54 -5.68
N ASN A 167 -4.47 3.27 -5.59
CA ASN A 167 -5.27 2.30 -4.83
C ASN A 167 -6.78 2.59 -4.84
N TYR A 168 -7.37 2.77 -6.02
CA TYR A 168 -8.77 3.14 -6.20
C TYR A 168 -9.73 2.13 -5.55
N ARG A 169 -10.74 2.63 -4.88
CA ARG A 169 -11.77 1.82 -4.23
C ARG A 169 -13.17 2.31 -4.58
N GLY A 170 -13.77 1.74 -5.62
CA GLY A 170 -15.12 2.10 -6.10
C GLY A 170 -16.24 1.89 -5.06
N LYS A 171 -15.98 1.19 -3.95
CA LYS A 171 -16.92 1.07 -2.82
C LYS A 171 -16.89 2.29 -1.88
N LEU A 172 -15.87 3.15 -1.95
CA LEU A 172 -15.73 4.33 -1.09
C LEU A 172 -16.13 5.62 -1.81
N TRP A 173 -15.78 5.75 -3.07
CA TRP A 173 -16.06 6.94 -3.87
C TRP A 173 -16.23 6.63 -5.34
N THR A 174 -16.85 7.55 -6.06
CA THR A 174 -16.99 7.48 -7.51
C THR A 174 -15.69 7.86 -8.21
N ARG A 175 -15.52 7.44 -9.47
CA ARG A 175 -14.38 7.86 -10.30
C ARG A 175 -14.26 9.40 -10.43
N ALA A 176 -15.38 10.12 -10.46
CA ALA A 176 -15.38 11.57 -10.51
C ALA A 176 -14.80 12.20 -9.23
N GLN A 177 -15.24 11.72 -8.07
CA GLN A 177 -14.71 12.16 -6.76
C GLN A 177 -13.23 11.81 -6.61
N ALA A 178 -12.83 10.59 -7.00
CA ALA A 178 -11.45 10.17 -6.99
C ALA A 178 -10.59 11.07 -7.88
N ARG A 179 -11.05 11.36 -9.11
CA ARG A 179 -10.34 12.23 -10.04
C ARG A 179 -10.14 13.63 -9.50
N GLU A 180 -11.19 14.22 -8.93
CA GLU A 180 -11.11 15.57 -8.35
C GLU A 180 -10.08 15.63 -7.22
N ALA A 181 -10.23 14.77 -6.21
CA ALA A 181 -9.35 14.77 -5.04
C ALA A 181 -7.90 14.38 -5.39
N MET A 182 -7.72 13.30 -6.16
CA MET A 182 -6.38 12.82 -6.48
C MET A 182 -5.64 13.71 -7.49
N THR A 183 -6.35 14.46 -8.36
CA THR A 183 -5.71 15.45 -9.24
C THR A 183 -5.07 16.57 -8.43
N ASP A 184 -5.68 16.98 -7.33
CA ASP A 184 -5.11 17.96 -6.41
C ASP A 184 -3.96 17.38 -5.59
N LEU A 185 -4.16 16.22 -4.96
CA LEU A 185 -3.17 15.59 -4.07
C LEU A 185 -1.91 15.13 -4.83
N CYS A 186 -2.05 14.61 -6.04
CA CYS A 186 -0.94 14.12 -6.84
C CYS A 186 0.04 15.21 -7.31
N GLN A 187 -0.33 16.51 -7.23
CA GLN A 187 0.60 17.61 -7.49
C GLN A 187 1.74 17.71 -6.46
N TYR A 188 1.59 17.09 -5.30
CA TYR A 188 2.61 17.05 -4.25
C TYR A 188 3.45 15.76 -4.29
N VAL A 189 3.05 14.77 -5.08
CA VAL A 189 3.64 13.43 -5.07
C VAL A 189 4.89 13.36 -5.95
N ASP A 190 5.95 12.75 -5.44
CA ASP A 190 7.19 12.49 -6.17
C ASP A 190 7.20 11.08 -6.79
N VAL A 191 6.65 10.08 -6.06
CA VAL A 191 6.63 8.67 -6.47
C VAL A 191 5.21 8.16 -6.50
N CYS A 192 4.71 7.85 -7.69
CA CYS A 192 3.39 7.26 -7.89
C CYS A 192 3.49 5.73 -7.95
N ILE A 193 2.65 5.06 -7.17
CA ILE A 193 2.43 3.61 -7.24
C ILE A 193 1.02 3.39 -7.77
N SER A 194 0.87 2.48 -8.70
CA SER A 194 -0.40 2.17 -9.36
C SER A 194 -0.45 0.69 -9.73
N ASN A 195 -1.62 0.19 -10.00
CA ASN A 195 -1.80 -1.05 -10.77
C ASN A 195 -2.29 -0.73 -12.18
N GLU A 196 -2.54 -1.75 -12.98
CA GLU A 196 -2.98 -1.59 -14.37
C GLU A 196 -4.33 -0.88 -14.53
N GLU A 197 -5.21 -0.89 -13.52
CA GLU A 197 -6.57 -0.34 -13.58
C GLU A 197 -6.67 1.06 -12.97
N ASP A 198 -5.85 1.37 -11.94
CA ASP A 198 -5.98 2.60 -11.17
C ASP A 198 -5.78 3.87 -12.01
N ALA A 199 -4.81 3.90 -12.94
CA ALA A 199 -4.57 5.05 -13.80
C ALA A 199 -5.80 5.38 -14.66
N LYS A 200 -6.48 4.35 -15.16
CA LYS A 200 -7.74 4.48 -15.90
C LYS A 200 -8.88 4.95 -14.99
N ASP A 201 -9.05 4.28 -13.85
CA ASP A 201 -10.17 4.53 -12.96
C ASP A 201 -10.12 5.93 -12.32
N VAL A 202 -8.92 6.37 -11.90
CA VAL A 202 -8.74 7.67 -11.25
C VAL A 202 -8.63 8.80 -12.28
N PHE A 203 -7.78 8.64 -13.30
CA PHE A 203 -7.43 9.74 -14.19
C PHE A 203 -7.95 9.60 -15.63
N GLY A 204 -8.49 8.45 -16.00
CA GLY A 204 -8.88 8.13 -17.37
C GLY A 204 -7.68 7.97 -18.32
N ILE A 205 -6.50 7.63 -17.78
CA ILE A 205 -5.29 7.39 -18.55
C ILE A 205 -5.22 5.90 -18.90
N GLU A 206 -5.27 5.62 -20.19
CA GLU A 206 -5.23 4.26 -20.75
C GLU A 206 -4.08 4.11 -21.72
N ALA A 207 -3.58 2.89 -21.87
CA ALA A 207 -2.65 2.58 -22.95
C ALA A 207 -3.35 2.72 -24.32
N GLU A 208 -2.72 3.40 -25.25
CA GLU A 208 -3.22 3.46 -26.62
C GLU A 208 -3.28 2.05 -27.24
N ALA A 209 -4.46 1.63 -27.66
CA ALA A 209 -4.77 0.42 -28.44
C ALA A 209 -4.00 -0.85 -28.00
N THR A 210 -4.30 -1.38 -26.82
CA THR A 210 -3.74 -2.64 -26.34
C THR A 210 -4.82 -3.67 -26.05
N ASP A 211 -4.66 -4.85 -26.61
CA ASP A 211 -5.51 -6.00 -26.34
C ASP A 211 -5.20 -6.57 -24.95
N ILE A 212 -5.87 -6.03 -23.93
CA ILE A 212 -5.71 -6.41 -22.52
C ILE A 212 -6.15 -7.88 -22.29
N TYR A 213 -6.90 -8.45 -23.24
CA TYR A 213 -7.46 -9.80 -23.13
C TYR A 213 -6.57 -10.91 -23.71
N GLY A 214 -5.44 -10.58 -24.33
CA GLY A 214 -4.55 -11.55 -24.98
C GLY A 214 -3.53 -12.28 -24.10
N GLY A 215 -3.53 -12.07 -22.78
CA GLY A 215 -2.67 -12.81 -21.84
C GLY A 215 -1.17 -12.53 -21.94
N SER A 216 -0.72 -11.67 -22.85
CA SER A 216 0.66 -11.17 -22.89
C SER A 216 0.70 -9.76 -22.32
N LEU A 217 1.49 -9.55 -21.25
CA LEU A 217 1.76 -8.24 -20.69
C LEU A 217 2.29 -7.31 -21.79
N ASN A 218 1.50 -6.30 -22.15
CA ASN A 218 1.94 -5.34 -23.16
C ASN A 218 2.84 -4.27 -22.51
N HIS A 219 4.15 -4.53 -22.51
CA HIS A 219 5.14 -3.64 -21.92
C HIS A 219 5.07 -2.21 -22.47
N GLU A 220 4.80 -2.03 -23.76
CA GLU A 220 4.72 -0.69 -24.39
C GLU A 220 3.50 0.08 -23.88
N GLY A 221 2.38 -0.59 -23.64
CA GLY A 221 1.19 0.02 -23.03
C GLY A 221 1.46 0.55 -21.63
N TYR A 222 2.14 -0.22 -20.79
CA TYR A 222 2.50 0.21 -19.44
C TYR A 222 3.50 1.36 -19.43
N LYS A 223 4.49 1.37 -20.34
CA LYS A 223 5.41 2.50 -20.53
C LYS A 223 4.65 3.77 -20.90
N SER A 224 3.68 3.68 -21.82
CA SER A 224 2.83 4.80 -22.21
C SER A 224 2.03 5.36 -21.04
N VAL A 225 1.39 4.50 -20.25
CA VAL A 225 0.62 4.91 -19.06
C VAL A 225 1.54 5.61 -18.04
N ALA A 226 2.69 5.02 -17.71
CA ALA A 226 3.63 5.60 -16.76
C ALA A 226 4.14 6.97 -17.22
N LYS A 227 4.44 7.10 -18.53
CA LYS A 227 4.87 8.38 -19.10
C LYS A 227 3.77 9.44 -19.01
N GLN A 228 2.52 9.10 -19.37
CA GLN A 228 1.38 10.03 -19.29
C GLN A 228 1.14 10.50 -17.84
N LEU A 229 1.25 9.59 -16.86
CA LEU A 229 1.14 9.93 -15.43
C LEU A 229 2.25 10.90 -15.01
N ALA A 230 3.50 10.61 -15.37
CA ALA A 230 4.64 11.45 -15.06
C ALA A 230 4.54 12.84 -15.72
N ASP A 231 4.19 12.90 -17.01
CA ASP A 231 4.04 14.15 -17.75
C ASP A 231 2.91 15.03 -17.17
N LYS A 232 1.83 14.39 -16.69
CA LYS A 232 0.66 15.12 -16.16
C LYS A 232 0.91 15.72 -14.78
N PHE A 233 1.61 15.01 -13.89
CA PHE A 233 1.74 15.40 -12.48
C PHE A 233 3.17 15.80 -12.08
N GLY A 234 4.16 15.56 -12.93
CA GLY A 234 5.56 15.83 -12.61
C GLY A 234 6.20 14.81 -11.68
N PHE A 235 5.68 13.57 -11.64
CA PHE A 235 6.28 12.52 -10.83
C PHE A 235 7.74 12.27 -11.22
N GLU A 236 8.59 12.04 -10.24
CA GLU A 236 9.99 11.60 -10.46
C GLU A 236 10.08 10.12 -10.85
N MET A 237 9.16 9.31 -10.28
CA MET A 237 9.06 7.88 -10.57
C MET A 237 7.60 7.42 -10.62
N VAL A 238 7.33 6.45 -11.48
CA VAL A 238 6.04 5.76 -11.58
C VAL A 238 6.26 4.26 -11.54
N ALA A 239 5.69 3.59 -10.54
CA ALA A 239 5.69 2.14 -10.41
C ALA A 239 4.31 1.58 -10.78
N ILE A 240 4.26 0.55 -11.62
CA ILE A 240 3.04 -0.16 -11.98
C ILE A 240 3.20 -1.63 -11.64
N THR A 241 2.36 -2.14 -10.72
CA THR A 241 2.30 -3.58 -10.41
C THR A 241 1.50 -4.30 -11.49
N LEU A 242 1.98 -5.48 -11.90
CA LEU A 242 1.45 -6.27 -12.99
C LEU A 242 1.02 -7.64 -12.47
N ARG A 243 -0.27 -7.92 -12.54
CA ARG A 243 -0.85 -9.16 -12.03
C ARG A 243 -1.46 -9.98 -13.16
N GLU A 244 -1.15 -11.27 -13.17
CA GLU A 244 -1.85 -12.28 -13.97
C GLU A 244 -2.66 -13.17 -13.03
N SER A 245 -3.98 -13.05 -13.06
CA SER A 245 -4.86 -13.82 -12.15
C SER A 245 -5.30 -15.11 -12.82
N HIS A 246 -4.84 -16.25 -12.29
CA HIS A 246 -5.20 -17.58 -12.79
C HIS A 246 -6.26 -18.27 -11.91
N SER A 247 -6.14 -18.11 -10.59
CA SER A 247 -7.09 -18.63 -9.60
C SER A 247 -7.03 -17.80 -8.31
N ALA A 248 -7.78 -18.20 -7.28
CA ALA A 248 -7.64 -17.60 -5.95
C ALA A 248 -6.26 -17.86 -5.34
N PHE A 249 -5.60 -18.95 -5.73
CA PHE A 249 -4.28 -19.35 -5.23
C PHE A 249 -3.13 -18.97 -6.16
N ASP A 250 -3.32 -19.00 -7.46
CA ASP A 250 -2.20 -18.96 -8.40
C ASP A 250 -2.26 -17.67 -9.22
N ASN A 251 -1.20 -16.87 -9.13
CA ASN A 251 -1.06 -15.61 -9.84
C ASN A 251 0.36 -15.45 -10.38
N GLY A 252 0.49 -14.81 -11.55
CA GLY A 252 1.74 -14.20 -11.97
C GLY A 252 1.88 -12.82 -11.32
N TRP A 253 3.09 -12.48 -10.85
CA TRP A 253 3.36 -11.23 -10.17
C TRP A 253 4.67 -10.61 -10.65
N SER A 254 4.60 -9.38 -11.13
CA SER A 254 5.74 -8.58 -11.58
C SER A 254 5.43 -7.09 -11.45
N ALA A 255 6.35 -6.22 -11.80
CA ALA A 255 6.11 -4.78 -11.86
C ALA A 255 7.04 -4.10 -12.86
N MET A 256 6.69 -2.86 -13.21
CA MET A 256 7.52 -1.93 -13.93
C MET A 256 7.78 -0.70 -13.05
N LEU A 257 9.01 -0.15 -13.11
CA LEU A 257 9.39 1.14 -12.53
C LEU A 257 9.93 2.05 -13.63
N TYR A 258 9.32 3.22 -13.78
CA TYR A 258 9.79 4.28 -14.68
C TYR A 258 10.53 5.33 -13.87
N ASN A 259 11.79 5.57 -14.18
CA ASN A 259 12.61 6.64 -13.64
C ASN A 259 12.66 7.78 -14.67
N VAL A 260 11.97 8.88 -14.37
CA VAL A 260 11.79 9.99 -15.31
C VAL A 260 13.11 10.69 -15.61
N SER A 261 13.92 10.95 -14.60
CA SER A 261 15.19 11.68 -14.77
C SER A 261 16.20 10.96 -15.67
N LYS A 262 16.13 9.63 -15.69
CA LYS A 262 16.98 8.78 -16.55
C LYS A 262 16.28 8.34 -17.83
N ASN A 263 14.97 8.62 -17.96
CA ASN A 263 14.09 8.09 -19.00
C ASN A 263 14.24 6.54 -19.12
N GLU A 264 14.26 5.85 -17.97
CA GLU A 264 14.58 4.44 -17.85
C GLU A 264 13.34 3.66 -17.38
N TYR A 265 12.97 2.60 -18.12
CA TYR A 265 11.89 1.70 -17.80
C TYR A 265 12.46 0.35 -17.41
N CYS A 266 12.35 -0.04 -16.15
CA CYS A 266 12.82 -1.31 -15.62
C CYS A 266 11.65 -2.25 -15.32
N PHE A 267 11.68 -3.45 -15.87
CA PHE A 267 10.73 -4.52 -15.55
C PHE A 267 11.39 -5.52 -14.62
N SER A 268 10.66 -5.94 -13.60
CA SER A 268 11.12 -6.99 -12.68
C SER A 268 11.03 -8.38 -13.32
N LYS A 269 11.67 -9.35 -12.68
CA LYS A 269 11.34 -10.76 -12.86
C LYS A 269 9.88 -11.00 -12.55
N LYS A 270 9.30 -12.03 -13.18
CA LYS A 270 7.96 -12.52 -12.89
C LYS A 270 8.06 -13.69 -11.91
N TYR A 271 7.27 -13.61 -10.83
CA TYR A 271 7.08 -14.69 -9.88
C TYR A 271 5.74 -15.40 -10.13
N ASN A 272 5.75 -16.72 -10.16
CA ASN A 272 4.53 -17.53 -10.12
C ASN A 272 4.21 -17.83 -8.66
N LEU A 273 3.17 -17.20 -8.14
CA LEU A 273 2.80 -17.26 -6.73
C LEU A 273 1.73 -18.31 -6.49
N HIS A 274 1.91 -19.09 -5.41
CA HIS A 274 0.82 -19.81 -4.75
C HIS A 274 0.44 -19.02 -3.49
N ILE A 275 -0.70 -18.36 -3.52
CA ILE A 275 -1.09 -17.34 -2.53
C ILE A 275 -1.68 -18.01 -1.30
N ILE A 276 -1.12 -17.72 -0.14
CA ILE A 276 -1.67 -18.07 1.18
C ILE A 276 -2.58 -16.95 1.69
N ASP A 277 -2.11 -15.70 1.61
CA ASP A 277 -2.92 -14.50 1.88
C ASP A 277 -2.50 -13.36 0.95
N ARG A 278 -3.50 -12.79 0.24
CA ARG A 278 -3.24 -11.72 -0.74
C ARG A 278 -3.29 -10.32 -0.16
N VAL A 279 -3.87 -10.18 1.05
CA VAL A 279 -4.01 -8.86 1.70
C VAL A 279 -2.63 -8.33 2.06
N GLY A 280 -2.35 -7.07 1.79
CA GLY A 280 -1.05 -6.44 2.05
C GLY A 280 0.03 -6.69 0.98
N GLY A 281 -0.27 -7.43 -0.11
CA GLY A 281 0.70 -7.67 -1.19
C GLY A 281 1.14 -6.39 -1.89
N GLY A 282 0.20 -5.49 -2.24
CA GLY A 282 0.49 -4.17 -2.81
C GLY A 282 1.24 -3.27 -1.83
N ASP A 283 0.81 -3.26 -0.56
CA ASP A 283 1.46 -2.47 0.48
C ASP A 283 2.91 -2.92 0.72
N SER A 284 3.16 -4.23 0.65
CA SER A 284 4.51 -4.80 0.74
C SER A 284 5.40 -4.40 -0.44
N PHE A 285 4.83 -4.29 -1.64
CA PHE A 285 5.51 -3.72 -2.79
C PHE A 285 5.88 -2.25 -2.52
N GLY A 286 4.92 -1.44 -2.05
CA GLY A 286 5.14 -0.04 -1.70
C GLY A 286 6.24 0.14 -0.64
N GLY A 287 6.19 -0.64 0.44
CA GLY A 287 7.22 -0.65 1.48
C GLY A 287 8.60 -1.04 0.96
N GLY A 288 8.67 -2.08 0.11
CA GLY A 288 9.90 -2.52 -0.53
C GLY A 288 10.49 -1.47 -1.49
N LEU A 289 9.63 -0.78 -2.24
CA LEU A 289 10.05 0.29 -3.15
C LEU A 289 10.62 1.48 -2.36
N ILE A 290 9.90 1.97 -1.34
CA ILE A 290 10.34 3.08 -0.49
C ILE A 290 11.69 2.75 0.17
N TYR A 291 11.82 1.56 0.76
CA TYR A 291 13.07 1.07 1.33
C TYR A 291 14.21 1.12 0.31
N SER A 292 13.98 0.62 -0.89
CA SER A 292 14.99 0.53 -1.94
C SER A 292 15.48 1.91 -2.40
N LEU A 293 14.56 2.85 -2.59
CA LEU A 293 14.87 4.22 -2.98
C LEU A 293 15.67 4.95 -1.89
N LEU A 294 15.27 4.82 -0.62
CA LEU A 294 15.98 5.40 0.53
C LEU A 294 17.35 4.75 0.77
N SER A 295 17.51 3.48 0.38
CA SER A 295 18.80 2.76 0.47
C SER A 295 19.72 3.01 -0.74
N GLY A 296 19.33 3.85 -1.69
CA GLY A 296 20.15 4.22 -2.85
C GLY A 296 20.30 3.11 -3.89
N LYS A 297 19.39 2.12 -3.93
CA LYS A 297 19.37 1.10 -5.00
C LYS A 297 19.09 1.76 -6.35
N ASP A 298 19.69 1.25 -7.43
CA ASP A 298 19.34 1.70 -8.79
C ASP A 298 17.91 1.28 -9.18
N THR A 299 17.41 1.77 -10.32
CA THR A 299 16.03 1.57 -10.77
C THR A 299 15.67 0.08 -10.90
N GLN A 300 16.56 -0.72 -11.48
CA GLN A 300 16.33 -2.16 -11.66
C GLN A 300 16.35 -2.91 -10.32
N ALA A 301 17.35 -2.64 -9.48
CA ALA A 301 17.43 -3.26 -8.15
C ALA A 301 16.26 -2.87 -7.26
N ALA A 302 15.73 -1.64 -7.39
CA ALA A 302 14.59 -1.18 -6.62
C ALA A 302 13.30 -1.93 -6.99
N VAL A 303 13.01 -2.10 -8.28
CA VAL A 303 11.81 -2.83 -8.71
C VAL A 303 11.91 -4.32 -8.40
N GLU A 304 13.10 -4.93 -8.53
CA GLU A 304 13.31 -6.35 -8.16
C GLU A 304 13.10 -6.59 -6.67
N PHE A 305 13.65 -5.73 -5.82
CA PHE A 305 13.44 -5.83 -4.37
C PHE A 305 11.96 -5.67 -4.00
N ALA A 306 11.28 -4.66 -4.54
CA ALA A 306 9.88 -4.39 -4.25
C ALA A 306 8.95 -5.56 -4.64
N VAL A 307 9.18 -6.15 -5.82
CA VAL A 307 8.41 -7.32 -6.28
C VAL A 307 8.72 -8.56 -5.45
N ALA A 308 10.00 -8.81 -5.11
CA ALA A 308 10.39 -9.94 -4.28
C ALA A 308 9.79 -9.85 -2.86
N ALA A 309 9.79 -8.65 -2.26
CA ALA A 309 9.15 -8.39 -0.96
C ALA A 309 7.66 -8.72 -0.99
N SER A 310 6.97 -8.26 -2.02
CA SER A 310 5.55 -8.55 -2.24
C SER A 310 5.30 -10.04 -2.51
N ALA A 311 6.15 -10.69 -3.30
CA ALA A 311 6.04 -12.12 -3.58
C ALA A 311 6.14 -12.95 -2.29
N LEU A 312 7.08 -12.64 -1.41
CA LEU A 312 7.23 -13.30 -0.10
C LEU A 312 6.02 -13.05 0.79
N LYS A 313 5.46 -11.82 0.79
CA LYS A 313 4.26 -11.49 1.58
C LYS A 313 3.09 -12.41 1.24
N HIS A 314 2.88 -12.74 -0.02
CA HIS A 314 1.79 -13.61 -0.44
C HIS A 314 1.86 -15.02 0.15
N SER A 315 3.00 -15.43 0.71
CA SER A 315 3.19 -16.69 1.43
C SER A 315 2.94 -16.61 2.94
N ILE A 316 2.54 -15.44 3.46
CA ILE A 316 2.41 -15.16 4.89
C ILE A 316 0.96 -14.77 5.20
N GLU A 317 0.38 -15.38 6.24
CA GLU A 317 -0.96 -15.04 6.75
C GLU A 317 -1.00 -13.61 7.34
N GLY A 318 -2.16 -12.97 7.25
CA GLY A 318 -2.39 -11.62 7.77
C GLY A 318 -1.96 -10.52 6.81
N ASP A 319 -2.10 -9.28 7.23
CA ASP A 319 -1.84 -8.09 6.39
C ASP A 319 -0.35 -7.73 6.31
N TYR A 320 0.36 -7.93 7.43
CA TYR A 320 1.72 -7.43 7.58
C TYR A 320 2.76 -8.29 6.86
N ASN A 321 3.73 -7.63 6.27
CA ASN A 321 4.87 -8.30 5.69
C ASN A 321 5.94 -8.56 6.77
N MET A 322 6.15 -9.86 7.07
CA MET A 322 7.04 -10.31 8.14
C MET A 322 8.41 -10.79 7.62
N VAL A 323 8.84 -10.32 6.46
CA VAL A 323 10.13 -10.69 5.87
C VAL A 323 11.22 -9.68 6.20
N THR A 324 12.44 -10.16 6.23
CA THR A 324 13.66 -9.38 6.44
C THR A 324 14.32 -8.97 5.12
N VAL A 325 15.17 -7.94 5.15
CA VAL A 325 15.95 -7.52 3.97
C VAL A 325 16.76 -8.66 3.36
N PRO A 326 17.51 -9.50 4.14
CA PRO A 326 18.25 -10.63 3.56
C PRO A 326 17.36 -11.65 2.85
N GLU A 327 16.14 -11.94 3.35
CA GLU A 327 15.20 -12.85 2.68
C GLU A 327 14.74 -12.28 1.34
N VAL A 328 14.43 -10.99 1.30
CA VAL A 328 14.02 -10.31 0.07
C VAL A 328 15.17 -10.27 -0.94
N GLU A 329 16.37 -9.89 -0.52
CA GLU A 329 17.55 -9.84 -1.39
C GLU A 329 17.92 -11.22 -1.95
N LYS A 330 17.79 -12.26 -1.14
CA LYS A 330 18.01 -13.65 -1.57
C LYS A 330 17.05 -14.03 -2.70
N LEU A 331 15.75 -13.76 -2.55
CA LEU A 331 14.76 -14.04 -3.58
C LEU A 331 15.00 -13.17 -4.84
N ALA A 332 15.23 -11.87 -4.67
CA ALA A 332 15.56 -10.95 -5.78
C ALA A 332 16.80 -11.40 -6.53
N GLY A 333 17.80 -11.95 -5.84
CA GLY A 333 19.01 -12.54 -6.40
C GLY A 333 18.80 -13.86 -7.17
N GLY A 334 17.60 -14.44 -7.11
CA GLY A 334 17.20 -15.63 -7.89
C GLY A 334 17.08 -16.93 -7.09
N ASP A 335 17.36 -16.94 -5.77
CA ASP A 335 17.16 -18.15 -4.95
C ASP A 335 15.71 -18.25 -4.44
N GLY A 336 14.83 -18.73 -5.30
CA GLY A 336 13.43 -19.07 -4.97
C GLY A 336 13.20 -20.54 -4.62
N SER A 337 14.26 -21.29 -4.25
CA SER A 337 14.19 -22.73 -4.09
C SER A 337 13.35 -23.22 -2.89
N GLY A 338 13.03 -22.33 -1.93
CA GLY A 338 12.31 -22.69 -0.71
C GLY A 338 13.03 -23.69 0.19
N ARG A 339 14.34 -23.93 -0.02
CA ARG A 339 15.12 -24.88 0.78
C ARG A 339 15.34 -24.36 2.20
N ILE A 340 15.40 -25.28 3.16
CA ILE A 340 15.69 -24.98 4.55
C ILE A 340 17.01 -24.19 4.65
N GLN A 341 16.92 -23.01 5.25
CA GLN A 341 18.10 -22.22 5.63
C GLN A 341 18.64 -22.77 6.96
N ARG A 342 19.94 -23.07 6.98
CA ARG A 342 20.64 -23.58 8.18
C ARG A 342 21.74 -22.61 8.57
#